data_c084e1f8120f0c6d5e21899a4a7837db
#
_entry.id   c084e1f8120f0c6d5e21899a4a7837db
#
_cell.length_a   1.000
_cell.length_b   1.000
_cell.length_c   1.000
_cell.angle_alpha   90.00
_cell.angle_beta   90.00
_cell.angle_gamma   90.00
#
_symmetry.space_group_name_H-M   'P 1'
#
loop_
_entity.id
_entity.type
_entity.pdbx_description
1 polymer ?
#
loop_
_entity_poly.entity_id
_entity_poly.type
_entity_poly.pdbx_seq_one_letter_code
_entity_poly.pdbx_strand_id
1 'polypeptide(L)'
;MGARSFRRTYRIRLRRSASSAVLGYLAGMCRNIRTLYNFDPPTSSEEIDAAALQYVRKVSGMTKPSQANEAVFNRAVHEIAHVTQHLLEDLVTTAAPKDREVEAERRRARAVARFG
;
A
#
# COMPACT_ATOMS: atom_id res chain seq x y z
N MET A 1 24.84 -4.46 -18.63
CA MET A 1 24.85 -5.89 -18.35
C MET A 1 23.91 -6.33 -17.25
N GLY A 2 23.56 -5.51 -16.30
CA GLY A 2 22.55 -5.79 -15.27
C GLY A 2 21.10 -5.84 -15.78
N ALA A 3 20.82 -5.28 -16.95
CA ALA A 3 19.48 -5.20 -17.51
C ALA A 3 18.92 -6.54 -17.99
N ARG A 4 19.76 -7.51 -18.29
CA ARG A 4 19.32 -8.82 -18.79
C ARG A 4 18.84 -9.77 -17.71
N SER A 5 19.44 -9.74 -16.53
CA SER A 5 18.99 -10.55 -15.40
C SER A 5 17.72 -9.97 -14.79
N PHE A 6 17.53 -8.66 -14.88
CA PHE A 6 16.36 -7.98 -14.37
C PHE A 6 15.08 -8.36 -15.12
N ARG A 7 15.16 -8.53 -16.44
CA ARG A 7 14.02 -8.96 -17.25
C ARG A 7 13.57 -10.40 -16.99
N ARG A 8 14.47 -11.26 -16.53
CA ARG A 8 14.15 -12.65 -16.21
C ARG A 8 13.33 -12.78 -14.93
N THR A 9 13.58 -11.89 -13.98
CA THR A 9 12.94 -11.96 -12.66
C THR A 9 11.50 -11.47 -12.71
N TYR A 10 11.16 -10.65 -13.70
CA TYR A 10 9.82 -10.05 -13.83
C TYR A 10 8.91 -10.74 -14.83
N ARG A 11 9.20 -11.98 -15.23
CA ARG A 11 8.16 -12.78 -15.82
C ARG A 11 7.15 -13.19 -14.77
N ILE A 12 6.37 -12.23 -14.38
CA ILE A 12 5.14 -12.49 -13.66
C ILE A 12 4.28 -13.31 -14.61
N ARG A 13 4.23 -14.60 -14.38
CA ARG A 13 3.19 -15.40 -14.99
C ARG A 13 1.88 -14.95 -14.37
N LEU A 14 1.20 -14.07 -15.05
CA LEU A 14 -0.20 -13.82 -14.77
C LEU A 14 -0.93 -15.15 -15.01
N ARG A 15 -1.02 -15.96 -13.99
CA ARG A 15 -1.87 -17.12 -14.02
C ARG A 15 -3.32 -16.61 -14.11
N ARG A 16 -3.99 -17.01 -15.14
CA ARG A 16 -5.37 -16.62 -15.46
C ARG A 16 -6.41 -16.98 -14.39
N SER A 17 -6.04 -17.76 -13.41
CA SER A 17 -6.95 -18.17 -12.36
C SER A 17 -6.58 -17.49 -11.06
N ALA A 18 -6.85 -16.19 -10.98
CA ALA A 18 -7.07 -15.62 -9.67
C ALA A 18 -8.36 -16.24 -9.16
N SER A 19 -8.26 -17.29 -8.36
CA SER A 19 -9.42 -17.84 -7.66
C SER A 19 -10.04 -16.73 -6.82
N SER A 20 -11.33 -16.80 -6.58
CA SER A 20 -12.03 -15.86 -5.70
C SER A 20 -11.37 -15.77 -4.31
N ALA A 21 -10.67 -16.84 -3.87
CA ALA A 21 -9.90 -16.85 -2.63
C ALA A 21 -8.70 -15.90 -2.68
N VAL A 22 -7.99 -15.83 -3.82
CA VAL A 22 -6.87 -14.90 -3.99
C VAL A 22 -7.36 -13.45 -4.01
N LEU A 23 -8.46 -13.18 -4.69
CA LEU A 23 -9.07 -11.85 -4.70
C LEU A 23 -9.53 -11.44 -3.30
N GLY A 24 -10.12 -12.36 -2.54
CA GLY A 24 -10.49 -12.11 -1.15
C GLY A 24 -9.29 -11.83 -0.25
N TYR A 25 -8.19 -12.54 -0.47
CA TYR A 25 -6.94 -12.32 0.26
C TYR A 25 -6.35 -10.94 -0.05
N LEU A 26 -6.29 -10.57 -1.32
CA LEU A 26 -5.81 -9.26 -1.75
C LEU A 26 -6.68 -8.13 -1.21
N ALA A 27 -7.99 -8.30 -1.23
CA ALA A 27 -8.91 -7.34 -0.63
C ALA A 27 -8.68 -7.21 0.89
N GLY A 28 -8.40 -8.32 1.59
CA GLY A 28 -8.04 -8.31 3.00
C GLY A 28 -6.74 -7.58 3.28
N MET A 29 -5.73 -7.73 2.42
CA MET A 29 -4.46 -6.99 2.52
C MET A 29 -4.68 -5.50 2.32
N CYS A 30 -5.50 -5.10 1.35
CA CYS A 30 -5.78 -3.70 1.05
C CYS A 30 -6.52 -2.98 2.19
N ARG A 31 -7.18 -3.69 3.12
CA ARG A 31 -7.84 -3.08 4.27
C ARG A 31 -6.89 -2.39 5.23
N ASN A 32 -5.63 -2.82 5.27
CA ASN A 32 -4.62 -2.23 6.15
C ASN A 32 -3.95 -1.00 5.53
N ILE A 33 -4.11 -0.81 4.23
CA ILE A 33 -3.60 0.34 3.51
C ILE A 33 -4.80 1.18 3.09
N ARG A 34 -4.90 2.35 3.67
CA ARG A 34 -6.04 3.25 3.44
C ARG A 34 -5.79 4.14 2.24
N THR A 35 -6.87 4.64 1.65
CA THR A 35 -6.77 5.71 0.67
C THR A 35 -6.12 6.93 1.32
N LEU A 36 -5.12 7.49 0.66
CA LEU A 36 -4.37 8.64 1.16
C LEU A 36 -4.60 9.89 0.32
N TYR A 37 -5.21 9.73 -0.85
CA TYR A 37 -5.35 10.81 -1.82
C TYR A 37 -6.55 11.71 -1.51
N ASN A 38 -6.34 13.01 -1.70
CA ASN A 38 -7.38 14.03 -1.68
C ASN A 38 -8.04 14.20 -0.31
N PHE A 39 -7.22 14.39 0.71
CA PHE A 39 -7.67 14.69 2.08
C PHE A 39 -7.31 16.11 2.50
N ASP A 40 -8.08 16.65 3.40
CA ASP A 40 -7.79 17.90 4.07
C ASP A 40 -7.79 17.69 5.59
N PRO A 41 -6.67 17.92 6.28
CA PRO A 41 -5.37 18.31 5.74
C PRO A 41 -4.73 17.20 4.88
N PRO A 42 -3.77 17.55 4.01
CA PRO A 42 -3.11 16.58 3.14
C PRO A 42 -2.41 15.46 3.90
N THR A 43 -2.22 14.33 3.22
CA THR A 43 -1.50 13.19 3.78
C THR A 43 -0.07 13.57 4.12
N SER A 44 0.37 13.22 5.33
CA SER A 44 1.73 13.46 5.80
C SER A 44 2.70 12.41 5.24
N SER A 45 3.99 12.75 5.26
CA SER A 45 5.04 11.80 4.87
C SER A 45 5.05 10.57 5.77
N GLU A 46 4.72 10.73 7.04
CA GLU A 46 4.63 9.59 7.98
C GLU A 46 3.52 8.62 7.60
N GLU A 47 2.39 9.11 7.13
CA GLU A 47 1.30 8.27 6.65
C GLU A 47 1.70 7.48 5.40
N ILE A 48 2.45 8.12 4.50
CA ILE A 48 2.99 7.47 3.29
C ILE A 48 3.99 6.39 3.67
N ASP A 49 4.91 6.71 4.59
CA ASP A 49 5.91 5.75 5.08
C ASP A 49 5.24 4.54 5.76
N ALA A 50 4.21 4.79 6.56
CA ALA A 50 3.46 3.73 7.23
C ALA A 50 2.76 2.81 6.23
N ALA A 51 2.19 3.35 5.17
CA ALA A 51 1.56 2.58 4.10
C ALA A 51 2.60 1.74 3.34
N ALA A 52 3.75 2.31 3.03
CA ALA A 52 4.85 1.62 2.36
C ALA A 52 5.38 0.47 3.21
N LEU A 53 5.57 0.70 4.50
CA LEU A 53 6.00 -0.31 5.44
C LEU A 53 5.00 -1.47 5.52
N GLN A 54 3.72 -1.15 5.58
CA GLN A 54 2.67 -2.16 5.64
C GLN A 54 2.66 -3.02 4.37
N TYR A 55 2.82 -2.40 3.22
CA TYR A 55 2.94 -3.10 1.95
C TYR A 55 4.11 -4.09 1.95
N VAL A 56 5.29 -3.61 2.35
CA VAL A 56 6.50 -4.45 2.37
C VAL A 56 6.35 -5.61 3.35
N ARG A 57 5.79 -5.37 4.53
CA ARG A 57 5.51 -6.42 5.51
C ARG A 57 4.59 -7.49 4.95
N LYS A 58 3.52 -7.08 4.29
CA LYS A 58 2.54 -8.02 3.74
C LYS A 58 3.12 -8.83 2.59
N VAL A 59 3.82 -8.18 1.67
CA VAL A 59 4.39 -8.83 0.49
C VAL A 59 5.55 -9.76 0.85
N SER A 60 6.42 -9.34 1.78
CA SER A 60 7.57 -10.13 2.19
C SER A 60 7.22 -11.22 3.23
N GLY A 61 6.11 -11.07 3.91
CA GLY A 61 5.77 -11.92 5.04
C GLY A 61 6.59 -11.64 6.30
N MET A 62 7.37 -10.57 6.30
CA MET A 62 8.24 -10.19 7.41
C MET A 62 7.67 -9.00 8.16
N THR A 63 7.32 -9.19 9.42
CA THR A 63 6.94 -8.08 10.29
C THR A 63 8.15 -7.22 10.61
N LYS A 64 9.28 -7.87 10.84
CA LYS A 64 10.58 -7.25 11.10
C LYS A 64 11.63 -8.02 10.28
N PRO A 65 12.48 -7.33 9.50
CA PRO A 65 13.47 -8.03 8.68
C PRO A 65 14.55 -8.68 9.56
N SER A 66 15.08 -9.81 9.09
CA SER A 66 16.29 -10.37 9.63
C SER A 66 17.45 -9.43 9.34
N GLN A 67 18.55 -9.58 10.10
CA GLN A 67 19.74 -8.75 9.90
C GLN A 67 20.27 -8.82 8.46
N ALA A 68 20.21 -9.99 7.84
CA ALA A 68 20.66 -10.19 6.47
C ALA A 68 19.78 -9.45 5.45
N ASN A 69 18.51 -9.23 5.76
CA ASN A 69 17.54 -8.61 4.86
C ASN A 69 17.21 -7.16 5.21
N GLU A 70 17.78 -6.63 6.27
CA GLU A 70 17.43 -5.31 6.79
C GLU A 70 17.65 -4.21 5.75
N ALA A 71 18.80 -4.18 5.09
CA ALA A 71 19.11 -3.15 4.10
C ALA A 71 18.17 -3.19 2.90
N VAL A 72 17.87 -4.39 2.40
CA VAL A 72 16.96 -4.58 1.27
C VAL A 72 15.54 -4.19 1.64
N PHE A 73 15.09 -4.62 2.82
CA PHE A 73 13.77 -4.31 3.35
C PHE A 73 13.57 -2.80 3.50
N ASN A 74 14.48 -2.12 4.16
CA ASN A 74 14.39 -0.68 4.41
C ASN A 74 14.48 0.12 3.12
N ARG A 75 15.30 -0.30 2.17
CA ARG A 75 15.38 0.32 0.86
C ARG A 75 14.06 0.20 0.11
N ALA A 76 13.43 -0.97 0.15
CA ALA A 76 12.14 -1.17 -0.49
C ALA A 76 11.06 -0.26 0.11
N VAL A 77 11.00 -0.14 1.43
CA VAL A 77 10.08 0.77 2.11
C VAL A 77 10.31 2.21 1.64
N HIS A 78 11.56 2.64 1.59
CA HIS A 78 11.91 3.99 1.16
C HIS A 78 11.52 4.25 -0.30
N GLU A 79 11.83 3.34 -1.19
CA GLU A 79 11.51 3.49 -2.62
C GLU A 79 10.00 3.50 -2.86
N ILE A 80 9.26 2.63 -2.19
CA ILE A 80 7.80 2.58 -2.31
C ILE A 80 7.16 3.86 -1.76
N ALA A 81 7.64 4.36 -0.63
CA ALA A 81 7.18 5.63 -0.07
C ALA A 81 7.45 6.78 -1.03
N HIS A 82 8.61 6.81 -1.64
CA HIS A 82 9.00 7.84 -2.59
C HIS A 82 8.09 7.86 -3.83
N VAL A 83 7.87 6.71 -4.44
CA VAL A 83 6.97 6.58 -5.60
C VAL A 83 5.54 6.95 -5.22
N THR A 84 5.10 6.54 -4.03
CA THR A 84 3.76 6.84 -3.53
C THR A 84 3.56 8.35 -3.35
N GLN A 85 4.56 9.03 -2.79
CA GLN A 85 4.52 10.48 -2.63
C GLN A 85 4.36 11.18 -3.98
N HIS A 86 5.14 10.78 -4.98
CA HIS A 86 5.04 11.34 -6.32
C HIS A 86 3.68 11.07 -6.94
N LEU A 87 3.14 9.87 -6.77
CA LEU A 87 1.81 9.55 -7.25
C LEU A 87 0.77 10.51 -6.69
N LEU A 88 0.78 10.73 -5.38
CA LEU A 88 -0.20 11.59 -4.71
C LEU A 88 -0.05 13.06 -5.12
N GLU A 89 1.17 13.52 -5.38
CA GLU A 89 1.45 14.87 -5.84
C GLU A 89 1.02 15.10 -7.29
N ASP A 90 1.17 14.08 -8.13
CA ASP A 90 0.96 14.20 -9.58
C ASP A 90 -0.48 13.90 -10.00
N LEU A 91 -1.26 13.23 -9.17
CA LEU A 91 -2.66 12.97 -9.45
C LEU A 91 -3.47 14.26 -9.45
N VAL A 92 -4.40 14.36 -10.38
CA VAL A 92 -5.26 15.54 -10.56
C VAL A 92 -6.72 15.12 -10.36
N THR A 93 -7.46 15.94 -9.63
CA THR A 93 -8.90 15.72 -9.45
C THR A 93 -9.63 17.05 -9.33
N THR A 94 -10.89 17.07 -9.75
CA THR A 94 -11.81 18.18 -9.52
C THR A 94 -12.68 17.96 -8.29
N ALA A 95 -12.60 16.78 -7.68
CA ALA A 95 -13.37 16.45 -6.48
C ALA A 95 -12.86 17.26 -5.28
N ALA A 96 -13.78 17.65 -4.41
CA ALA A 96 -13.43 18.33 -3.18
C ALA A 96 -12.63 17.40 -2.25
N PRO A 97 -11.65 17.93 -1.50
CA PRO A 97 -10.93 17.12 -0.52
C PRO A 97 -11.86 16.52 0.53
N LYS A 98 -11.55 15.30 0.94
CA LYS A 98 -12.30 14.58 1.95
C LYS A 98 -11.90 15.06 3.34
N ASP A 99 -12.88 15.22 4.22
CA ASP A 99 -12.64 15.51 5.63
C ASP A 99 -12.17 14.23 6.34
N ARG A 100 -11.02 14.31 7.00
CA ARG A 100 -10.42 13.17 7.68
C ARG A 100 -11.29 12.61 8.79
N GLU A 101 -11.93 13.48 9.57
CA GLU A 101 -12.78 13.06 10.68
C GLU A 101 -14.03 12.34 10.18
N VAL A 102 -14.67 12.89 9.15
CA VAL A 102 -15.86 12.28 8.54
C VAL A 102 -15.51 10.90 7.98
N GLU A 103 -14.39 10.77 7.28
CA GLU A 103 -13.97 9.48 6.74
C GLU A 103 -13.61 8.48 7.84
N ALA A 104 -13.01 8.95 8.94
CA ALA A 104 -12.72 8.10 10.09
C ALA A 104 -14.01 7.60 10.74
N GLU A 105 -15.02 8.44 10.87
CA GLU A 105 -16.32 8.04 11.39
C GLU A 105 -17.02 7.03 10.50
N ARG A 106 -16.97 7.24 9.19
CA ARG A 106 -17.53 6.29 8.22
C ARG A 106 -16.87 4.92 8.33
N ARG A 107 -15.56 4.89 8.53
CA ARG A 107 -14.85 3.62 8.75
C ARG A 107 -15.27 2.93 10.04
N ARG A 108 -15.41 3.69 11.13
CA ARG A 108 -15.89 3.15 12.40
C ARG A 108 -17.31 2.60 12.26
N ALA A 109 -18.17 3.33 11.59
CA ALA A 109 -19.54 2.90 11.36
C ALA A 109 -19.61 1.60 10.55
N ARG A 110 -18.79 1.49 9.50
CA ARG A 110 -18.70 0.26 8.71
C ARG A 110 -18.16 -0.91 9.51
N ALA A 111 -17.19 -0.68 10.37
CA ALA A 111 -16.64 -1.71 11.24
C ALA A 111 -17.67 -2.19 12.25
N VAL A 112 -18.41 -1.29 12.86
CA VAL A 112 -19.51 -1.62 13.80
C VAL A 112 -20.60 -2.42 13.07
N ALA A 113 -21.01 -2.00 11.89
CA ALA A 113 -22.02 -2.71 11.11
C ALA A 113 -21.56 -4.12 10.71
N ARG A 114 -20.24 -4.33 10.54
CA ARG A 114 -19.67 -5.62 10.17
C ARG A 114 -19.52 -6.55 11.37
N PHE A 115 -19.13 -6.04 12.52
CA PHE A 115 -18.75 -6.83 13.69
C PHE A 115 -19.74 -6.68 14.86
N GLY A 116 -20.63 -5.74 14.76
CA GLY A 116 -21.71 -5.55 15.72
C GLY A 116 -22.89 -6.42 15.37
#